data_ef13a663f512bf685b419b153600454a
#
_entry.id   ef13a663f512bf685b419b153600454a
#
_cell.length_a   1.000
_cell.length_b   1.000
_cell.length_c   1.000
_cell.angle_alpha   90.00
_cell.angle_beta   90.00
_cell.angle_gamma   90.00
#
_symmetry.space_group_name_H-M   'P 1'
#
loop_
_entity.id
_entity.type
_entity.pdbx_description
1 polymer ?
#
loop_
_entity_poly.entity_id
_entity_poly.type
_entity_poly.pdbx_seq_one_letter_code
_entity_poly.pdbx_strand_id
1 'polypeptide(L)'
;MAKTDCRPKASAEKTFHTCIKRCPHCRKTMWSAYVNARVVITLAGCKRLRLHIRRCPNRRCPRYHQPYRPEAEGRMALPEHHFGLDVIALIGALRYQQHHSVPEIHQVLVARGVDICERSVTNLLDSYDELVTLRLSDSRRLQALTRKQGKVILALDGLQPDVGHEVLWVLRDCLSGEVLLARSLLSSTEQDLAGLIEEVQQSLSVPIEGAVSDGQHSIRNAVASALPGIPHQLCHFHYLREAGRPLYEQDRHAKKELKKRVRGIRPIERQVERRTDARAEAVRGYCSAVRSAITDDGRPPLRPSGLRLHERLSAISASLDGFRKKGVSTRNWRR
;
A
#
# COMPACT_ATOMS: atom_id res chain seq x y z
N MET A 1 32.42 -18.94 20.66
CA MET A 1 31.56 -17.92 21.28
C MET A 1 30.12 -18.41 21.21
N ALA A 2 29.49 -18.73 22.33
CA ALA A 2 28.08 -19.16 22.39
C ALA A 2 27.23 -17.98 21.92
N LYS A 3 26.40 -18.19 20.88
CA LYS A 3 25.35 -17.25 20.50
C LYS A 3 24.40 -17.14 21.66
N THR A 4 24.43 -16.03 22.38
CA THR A 4 23.42 -15.69 23.37
C THR A 4 22.06 -15.69 22.66
N ASP A 5 21.18 -16.60 23.08
CA ASP A 5 19.87 -16.82 22.45
C ASP A 5 18.94 -15.67 22.87
N CYS A 6 19.04 -14.54 22.17
CA CYS A 6 18.20 -13.35 22.34
C CYS A 6 16.77 -13.56 21.80
N ARG A 7 16.23 -14.76 21.97
CA ARG A 7 14.83 -15.01 21.57
C ARG A 7 13.89 -14.40 22.60
N PRO A 8 12.92 -13.57 22.16
CA PRO A 8 11.96 -13.00 23.08
C PRO A 8 11.18 -14.11 23.80
N LYS A 9 10.98 -13.97 25.11
CA LYS A 9 10.21 -14.92 25.90
C LYS A 9 8.76 -14.97 25.40
N ALA A 10 8.28 -16.17 25.08
CA ALA A 10 6.91 -16.35 24.61
C ALA A 10 5.92 -16.05 25.76
N SER A 11 4.94 -15.20 25.50
CA SER A 11 3.85 -14.84 26.43
C SER A 11 2.70 -15.87 26.39
N ALA A 12 2.62 -16.66 25.34
CA ALA A 12 1.59 -17.68 25.17
C ALA A 12 2.12 -18.88 24.37
N GLU A 13 1.54 -20.06 24.59
CA GLU A 13 1.85 -21.27 23.85
C GLU A 13 0.62 -21.75 23.08
N LYS A 14 0.80 -22.18 21.82
CA LYS A 14 -0.25 -22.70 20.98
C LYS A 14 0.19 -24.00 20.30
N THR A 15 -0.57 -25.06 20.50
CA THR A 15 -0.30 -26.38 19.92
C THR A 15 -1.13 -26.58 18.66
N PHE A 16 -0.48 -27.05 17.60
CA PHE A 16 -1.13 -27.37 16.32
C PHE A 16 -0.93 -28.82 15.94
N HIS A 17 -2.02 -29.43 15.46
CA HIS A 17 -2.06 -30.75 14.89
C HIS A 17 -2.43 -30.69 13.42
N THR A 18 -1.93 -31.63 12.62
CA THR A 18 -2.32 -31.74 11.22
C THR A 18 -3.77 -32.21 11.10
N CYS A 19 -4.57 -31.58 10.26
CA CYS A 19 -5.92 -32.02 9.92
C CYS A 19 -5.86 -33.28 9.05
N ILE A 20 -4.92 -33.35 8.12
CA ILE A 20 -4.73 -34.48 7.22
C ILE A 20 -3.90 -35.57 7.90
N LYS A 21 -4.52 -36.73 8.14
CA LYS A 21 -3.87 -37.88 8.75
C LYS A 21 -3.31 -38.88 7.73
N ARG A 22 -3.72 -38.79 6.47
CA ARG A 22 -3.27 -39.65 5.37
C ARG A 22 -2.38 -38.90 4.41
N CYS A 23 -1.35 -39.55 3.89
CA CYS A 23 -0.46 -38.98 2.90
C CYS A 23 -1.26 -38.50 1.66
N PRO A 24 -1.14 -37.24 1.23
CA PRO A 24 -1.89 -36.72 0.08
C PRO A 24 -1.52 -37.44 -1.23
N HIS A 25 -0.33 -38.04 -1.32
CA HIS A 25 0.12 -38.76 -2.52
C HIS A 25 -0.28 -40.22 -2.55
N CYS A 26 0.07 -41.02 -1.51
CA CYS A 26 -0.13 -42.48 -1.51
C CYS A 26 -1.30 -42.96 -0.60
N ARG A 27 -2.03 -42.04 0.02
CA ARG A 27 -3.20 -42.29 0.89
C ARG A 27 -2.92 -43.14 2.16
N LYS A 28 -1.69 -43.65 2.39
CA LYS A 28 -1.35 -44.36 3.61
C LYS A 28 -1.36 -43.44 4.83
N THR A 29 -1.74 -43.95 5.99
CA THR A 29 -1.73 -43.19 7.24
C THR A 29 -0.34 -42.75 7.59
N MET A 30 -0.18 -41.47 7.89
CA MET A 30 1.09 -40.90 8.32
C MET A 30 1.26 -41.08 9.83
N TRP A 31 2.47 -41.38 10.26
CA TRP A 31 2.80 -41.54 11.67
C TRP A 31 3.23 -40.19 12.29
N SER A 32 3.03 -40.05 13.60
CA SER A 32 3.50 -38.88 14.36
C SER A 32 5.02 -39.01 14.55
N ALA A 33 5.78 -38.10 13.96
CA ALA A 33 7.23 -38.20 13.93
C ALA A 33 7.91 -37.51 15.12
N TYR A 34 7.60 -36.24 15.32
CA TYR A 34 8.16 -35.43 16.40
C TYR A 34 7.34 -34.14 16.58
N VAL A 35 7.63 -33.43 17.68
CA VAL A 35 7.08 -32.11 17.94
C VAL A 35 8.17 -31.07 17.66
N ASN A 36 7.92 -30.14 16.75
CA ASN A 36 8.77 -28.98 16.52
C ASN A 36 8.21 -27.78 17.30
N ALA A 37 9.09 -26.98 17.90
CA ALA A 37 8.70 -25.75 18.59
C ALA A 37 9.43 -24.54 18.01
N ARG A 38 8.69 -23.47 17.73
CA ARG A 38 9.26 -22.19 17.30
C ARG A 38 8.55 -21.01 17.95
N VAL A 39 9.22 -19.90 18.06
CA VAL A 39 8.63 -18.65 18.56
C VAL A 39 8.28 -17.77 17.35
N VAL A 40 7.08 -17.18 17.39
CA VAL A 40 6.59 -16.24 16.38
C VAL A 40 6.18 -14.94 17.08
N ILE A 41 6.71 -13.84 16.60
CA ILE A 41 6.39 -12.48 17.05
C ILE A 41 5.16 -12.02 16.28
N THR A 42 4.09 -11.69 16.99
CA THR A 42 2.82 -11.19 16.43
C THR A 42 2.50 -9.82 17.01
N LEU A 43 1.53 -9.11 16.45
CA LEU A 43 1.02 -7.85 17.01
C LEU A 43 0.42 -8.03 18.42
N ALA A 44 0.01 -9.25 18.76
CA ALA A 44 -0.50 -9.62 20.09
C ALA A 44 0.58 -10.23 21.00
N GLY A 45 1.86 -9.99 20.72
CA GLY A 45 3.01 -10.49 21.48
C GLY A 45 3.64 -11.78 20.93
N CYS A 46 4.63 -12.29 21.64
CA CYS A 46 5.39 -13.48 21.24
C CYS A 46 4.65 -14.76 21.60
N LYS A 47 4.50 -15.66 20.63
CA LYS A 47 3.81 -16.96 20.80
C LYS A 47 4.74 -18.12 20.50
N ARG A 48 4.78 -19.09 21.40
CA ARG A 48 5.45 -20.38 21.14
C ARG A 48 4.47 -21.31 20.43
N LEU A 49 4.83 -21.75 19.23
CA LEU A 49 4.04 -22.71 18.45
C LEU A 49 4.65 -24.10 18.65
N ARG A 50 3.84 -25.05 19.11
CA ARG A 50 4.17 -26.48 19.15
C ARG A 50 3.49 -27.19 17.99
N LEU A 51 4.28 -27.73 17.09
CA LEU A 51 3.84 -28.29 15.81
C LEU A 51 4.04 -29.80 15.82
N HIS A 52 2.95 -30.56 15.81
CA HIS A 52 3.00 -32.01 15.69
C HIS A 52 3.23 -32.42 14.24
N ILE A 53 4.46 -32.82 13.93
CA ILE A 53 4.89 -33.16 12.58
C ILE A 53 4.57 -34.64 12.29
N ARG A 54 4.03 -34.89 11.10
CA ARG A 54 3.77 -36.24 10.59
C ARG A 54 4.67 -36.58 9.41
N ARG A 55 4.90 -37.87 9.17
CA ARG A 55 5.69 -38.37 8.03
C ARG A 55 5.00 -39.59 7.38
N CYS A 56 5.19 -39.70 6.06
CA CYS A 56 4.71 -40.86 5.30
C CYS A 56 5.62 -42.08 5.54
N PRO A 57 5.07 -43.25 5.93
CA PRO A 57 5.87 -44.44 6.15
C PRO A 57 6.18 -45.23 4.87
N ASN A 58 5.59 -44.90 3.74
CA ASN A 58 5.70 -45.65 2.51
C ASN A 58 6.99 -45.34 1.76
N ARG A 59 7.96 -46.24 1.80
CA ARG A 59 9.28 -46.09 1.12
C ARG A 59 9.16 -45.88 -0.40
N ARG A 60 8.10 -46.35 -1.04
CA ARG A 60 7.88 -46.15 -2.49
C ARG A 60 7.15 -44.85 -2.82
N CYS A 61 6.84 -44.03 -1.82
CA CYS A 61 6.16 -42.74 -2.02
C CYS A 61 7.18 -41.62 -2.24
N PRO A 62 7.00 -40.73 -3.22
CA PRO A 62 7.87 -39.56 -3.40
C PRO A 62 7.94 -38.66 -2.16
N ARG A 63 6.91 -38.73 -1.30
CA ARG A 63 6.87 -38.01 -0.02
C ARG A 63 7.30 -38.85 1.18
N TYR A 64 8.05 -39.93 0.94
CA TYR A 64 8.61 -40.74 2.02
C TYR A 64 9.47 -39.87 2.95
N HIS A 65 9.24 -39.97 4.24
CA HIS A 65 9.94 -39.22 5.29
C HIS A 65 9.91 -37.66 5.21
N GLN A 66 9.29 -37.09 4.21
CA GLN A 66 9.13 -35.64 4.18
C GLN A 66 8.23 -35.17 5.35
N PRO A 67 8.61 -34.08 6.07
CA PRO A 67 7.81 -33.58 7.18
C PRO A 67 6.52 -32.95 6.66
N TYR A 68 5.41 -33.38 7.22
CA TYR A 68 4.11 -32.78 7.00
C TYR A 68 3.75 -31.92 8.22
N ARG A 69 3.69 -30.62 8.00
CA ARG A 69 3.44 -29.61 9.05
C ARG A 69 1.94 -29.34 9.20
N PRO A 70 1.48 -28.91 10.39
CA PRO A 70 0.09 -28.52 10.58
C PRO A 70 -0.30 -27.34 9.65
N GLU A 71 -1.43 -27.46 8.97
CA GLU A 71 -1.94 -26.47 8.01
C GLU A 71 -2.25 -25.13 8.69
N ALA A 72 -2.65 -25.19 9.96
CA ALA A 72 -2.96 -24.00 10.75
C ALA A 72 -1.75 -23.11 11.08
N GLU A 73 -0.52 -23.65 10.97
CA GLU A 73 0.72 -22.85 11.11
C GLU A 73 0.78 -21.77 10.05
N GLY A 74 0.48 -22.11 8.80
CA GLY A 74 0.51 -21.17 7.66
C GLY A 74 -0.48 -20.02 7.76
N ARG A 75 -1.47 -20.11 8.65
CA ARG A 75 -2.40 -19.00 8.96
C ARG A 75 -1.80 -17.99 9.95
N MET A 76 -0.71 -18.33 10.62
CA MET A 76 -0.08 -17.47 11.61
C MET A 76 1.24 -16.90 11.14
N ALA A 77 2.07 -17.69 10.50
CA ALA A 77 3.39 -17.26 10.02
C ALA A 77 3.84 -18.12 8.84
N LEU A 78 4.64 -17.52 7.96
CA LEU A 78 5.31 -18.25 6.88
C LEU A 78 6.29 -19.28 7.47
N PRO A 79 6.60 -20.37 6.73
CA PRO A 79 7.63 -21.32 7.12
C PRO A 79 8.94 -20.59 7.41
N GLU A 80 9.62 -20.96 8.51
CA GLU A 80 10.92 -20.43 8.94
C GLU A 80 10.98 -18.92 9.27
N HIS A 81 9.88 -18.18 9.12
CA HIS A 81 9.80 -16.76 9.50
C HIS A 81 9.52 -16.60 10.99
N HIS A 82 10.19 -15.62 11.62
CA HIS A 82 9.99 -15.29 13.04
C HIS A 82 8.81 -14.37 13.29
N PHE A 83 8.33 -13.65 12.27
CA PHE A 83 7.22 -12.71 12.38
C PHE A 83 5.92 -13.33 11.85
N GLY A 84 4.80 -12.95 12.48
CA GLY A 84 3.48 -13.37 12.08
C GLY A 84 2.99 -12.67 10.80
N LEU A 85 2.01 -13.28 10.13
CA LEU A 85 1.36 -12.69 8.96
C LEU A 85 0.66 -11.37 9.29
N ASP A 86 0.21 -11.17 10.52
CA ASP A 86 -0.38 -9.93 11.02
C ASP A 86 0.63 -8.77 11.02
N VAL A 87 1.90 -9.04 11.37
CA VAL A 87 2.98 -8.05 11.29
C VAL A 87 3.28 -7.70 9.84
N ILE A 88 3.40 -8.71 8.96
CA ILE A 88 3.64 -8.51 7.53
C ILE A 88 2.49 -7.69 6.91
N ALA A 89 1.25 -8.02 7.22
CA ALA A 89 0.08 -7.30 6.72
C ALA A 89 0.04 -5.84 7.18
N LEU A 90 0.40 -5.57 8.45
CA LEU A 90 0.48 -4.20 8.96
C LEU A 90 1.58 -3.39 8.25
N ILE A 91 2.76 -3.98 8.02
CA ILE A 91 3.85 -3.33 7.27
C ILE A 91 3.37 -2.92 5.87
N GLY A 92 2.73 -3.83 5.14
CA GLY A 92 2.17 -3.53 3.83
C GLY A 92 1.10 -2.43 3.86
N ALA A 93 0.19 -2.47 4.84
CA ALA A 93 -0.83 -1.43 5.01
C ALA A 93 -0.21 -0.04 5.30
N LEU A 94 0.78 0.03 6.20
CA LEU A 94 1.49 1.27 6.50
C LEU A 94 2.23 1.81 5.26
N ARG A 95 2.87 0.93 4.50
CA ARG A 95 3.64 1.32 3.29
C ARG A 95 2.72 1.81 2.19
N TYR A 96 1.71 1.03 1.80
CA TYR A 96 0.95 1.26 0.58
C TYR A 96 -0.33 2.08 0.78
N GLN A 97 -0.96 2.01 1.96
CA GLN A 97 -2.18 2.79 2.24
C GLN A 97 -1.87 4.12 2.93
N GLN A 98 -0.85 4.15 3.80
CA GLN A 98 -0.49 5.34 4.59
C GLN A 98 0.79 6.01 4.11
N HIS A 99 1.50 5.44 3.11
CA HIS A 99 2.70 5.98 2.50
C HIS A 99 3.87 6.23 3.48
N HIS A 100 3.96 5.41 4.54
CA HIS A 100 5.06 5.51 5.49
C HIS A 100 6.38 5.02 4.88
N SER A 101 7.47 5.66 5.24
CA SER A 101 8.84 5.20 4.99
C SER A 101 9.20 4.02 5.91
N VAL A 102 10.26 3.27 5.59
CA VAL A 102 10.73 2.16 6.42
C VAL A 102 11.05 2.58 7.86
N PRO A 103 11.73 3.72 8.14
CA PRO A 103 11.95 4.20 9.49
C PRO A 103 10.65 4.52 10.25
N GLU A 104 9.65 5.13 9.59
CA GLU A 104 8.34 5.41 10.21
C GLU A 104 7.58 4.13 10.53
N ILE A 105 7.59 3.14 9.63
CA ILE A 105 7.01 1.81 9.89
C ILE A 105 7.68 1.15 11.08
N HIS A 106 9.02 1.19 11.15
CA HIS A 106 9.78 0.66 12.27
C HIS A 106 9.34 1.31 13.59
N GLN A 107 9.24 2.64 13.66
CA GLN A 107 8.77 3.37 14.83
C GLN A 107 7.36 2.94 15.27
N VAL A 108 6.43 2.78 14.33
CA VAL A 108 5.06 2.32 14.62
C VAL A 108 5.06 0.90 15.21
N LEU A 109 5.89 -0.01 14.67
CA LEU A 109 5.99 -1.39 15.16
C LEU A 109 6.60 -1.45 16.57
N VAL A 110 7.68 -0.71 16.81
CA VAL A 110 8.31 -0.62 18.14
C VAL A 110 7.35 -0.03 19.18
N ALA A 111 6.61 1.04 18.82
CA ALA A 111 5.59 1.63 19.69
C ALA A 111 4.45 0.65 20.02
N ARG A 112 4.21 -0.37 19.19
CA ARG A 112 3.27 -1.47 19.43
C ARG A 112 3.89 -2.66 20.19
N GLY A 113 5.14 -2.54 20.62
CA GLY A 113 5.85 -3.59 21.37
C GLY A 113 6.39 -4.73 20.50
N VAL A 114 6.50 -4.53 19.18
CA VAL A 114 7.14 -5.50 18.26
C VAL A 114 8.65 -5.24 18.29
N ASP A 115 9.41 -6.23 18.76
CA ASP A 115 10.88 -6.18 18.72
C ASP A 115 11.37 -6.52 17.32
N ILE A 116 11.77 -5.50 16.58
CA ILE A 116 12.14 -5.58 15.16
C ILE A 116 13.18 -4.50 14.82
N CYS A 117 14.09 -4.76 13.91
CA CYS A 117 14.99 -3.75 13.34
C CYS A 117 14.53 -3.31 11.93
N GLU A 118 14.98 -2.14 11.47
CA GLU A 118 14.60 -1.57 10.16
C GLU A 118 14.90 -2.52 8.99
N ARG A 119 16.05 -3.23 9.02
CA ARG A 119 16.38 -4.23 8.00
C ARG A 119 15.34 -5.36 7.94
N SER A 120 14.83 -5.79 9.10
CA SER A 120 13.76 -6.79 9.14
C SER A 120 12.44 -6.24 8.58
N VAL A 121 12.15 -4.95 8.79
CA VAL A 121 10.98 -4.29 8.16
C VAL A 121 11.11 -4.34 6.65
N THR A 122 12.28 -4.04 6.08
CA THR A 122 12.53 -4.13 4.63
C THR A 122 12.30 -5.55 4.12
N ASN A 123 12.92 -6.56 4.76
CA ASN A 123 12.74 -7.96 4.34
C ASN A 123 11.28 -8.44 4.44
N LEU A 124 10.53 -7.97 5.44
CA LEU A 124 9.11 -8.31 5.57
C LEU A 124 8.23 -7.57 4.57
N LEU A 125 8.65 -6.38 4.13
CA LEU A 125 7.99 -5.67 3.03
C LEU A 125 8.15 -6.45 1.73
N ASP A 126 9.36 -6.94 1.42
CA ASP A 126 9.61 -7.82 0.26
C ASP A 126 8.72 -9.08 0.34
N SER A 127 8.61 -9.70 1.53
CA SER A 127 7.72 -10.85 1.74
C SER A 127 6.24 -10.50 1.55
N TYR A 128 5.82 -9.28 1.91
CA TYR A 128 4.47 -8.79 1.64
C TYR A 128 4.21 -8.69 0.13
N ASP A 129 5.16 -8.15 -0.62
CA ASP A 129 5.05 -7.98 -2.07
C ASP A 129 4.98 -9.35 -2.78
N GLU A 130 5.79 -10.33 -2.34
CA GLU A 130 5.71 -11.71 -2.82
C GLU A 130 4.33 -12.34 -2.54
N LEU A 131 3.79 -12.15 -1.33
CA LEU A 131 2.45 -12.67 -0.98
C LEU A 131 1.34 -12.04 -1.80
N VAL A 132 1.43 -10.73 -2.07
CA VAL A 132 0.48 -10.03 -2.96
C VAL A 132 0.57 -10.57 -4.38
N THR A 133 1.79 -10.80 -4.88
CA THR A 133 2.01 -11.37 -6.22
C THR A 133 1.41 -12.78 -6.33
N LEU A 134 1.62 -13.63 -5.32
CA LEU A 134 1.01 -14.97 -5.26
C LEU A 134 -0.53 -14.89 -5.23
N ARG A 135 -1.09 -13.94 -4.49
CA ARG A 135 -2.54 -13.72 -4.45
C ARG A 135 -3.10 -13.29 -5.81
N LEU A 136 -2.40 -12.38 -6.50
CA LEU A 136 -2.82 -11.90 -7.82
C LEU A 136 -2.75 -12.99 -8.89
N SER A 137 -1.79 -13.91 -8.80
CA SER A 137 -1.62 -15.04 -9.73
C SER A 137 -2.48 -16.27 -9.38
N ASP A 138 -3.27 -16.26 -8.30
CA ASP A 138 -4.16 -17.37 -7.95
C ASP A 138 -5.45 -17.39 -8.80
N SER A 139 -5.33 -17.96 -9.99
CA SER A 139 -6.45 -18.09 -10.93
C SER A 139 -7.63 -18.88 -10.37
N ARG A 140 -7.41 -19.88 -9.49
CA ARG A 140 -8.49 -20.67 -8.87
C ARG A 140 -9.33 -19.80 -7.94
N ARG A 141 -8.68 -18.96 -7.16
CA ARG A 141 -9.35 -18.02 -6.27
C ARG A 141 -10.17 -17.00 -7.07
N LEU A 142 -9.58 -16.41 -8.09
CA LEU A 142 -10.25 -15.44 -8.98
C LEU A 142 -11.45 -16.07 -9.69
N GLN A 143 -11.31 -17.27 -10.24
CA GLN A 143 -12.43 -18.00 -10.85
C GLN A 143 -13.54 -18.32 -9.86
N ALA A 144 -13.22 -18.76 -8.63
CA ALA A 144 -14.22 -19.05 -7.61
C ALA A 144 -15.00 -17.79 -7.20
N LEU A 145 -14.31 -16.66 -7.10
CA LEU A 145 -14.90 -15.37 -6.75
C LEU A 145 -15.81 -14.86 -7.87
N THR A 146 -15.31 -14.82 -9.11
CA THR A 146 -16.08 -14.33 -10.27
C THR A 146 -17.27 -15.22 -10.60
N ARG A 147 -17.17 -16.55 -10.42
CA ARG A 147 -18.32 -17.48 -10.54
C ARG A 147 -19.42 -17.16 -9.53
N LYS A 148 -19.06 -16.87 -8.28
CA LYS A 148 -20.04 -16.49 -7.25
C LYS A 148 -20.72 -15.16 -7.60
N GLN A 149 -19.98 -14.26 -8.25
CA GLN A 149 -20.46 -12.95 -8.68
C GLN A 149 -21.35 -13.03 -9.93
N GLY A 150 -21.09 -13.99 -10.83
CA GLY A 150 -21.85 -14.27 -12.03
C GLY A 150 -21.45 -13.46 -13.25
N LYS A 151 -20.76 -12.32 -13.09
CA LYS A 151 -20.33 -11.40 -14.16
C LYS A 151 -19.12 -10.58 -13.73
N VAL A 152 -18.48 -9.90 -14.68
CA VAL A 152 -17.38 -8.96 -14.48
C VAL A 152 -17.71 -7.63 -15.15
N ILE A 153 -17.39 -6.53 -14.48
CA ILE A 153 -17.30 -5.19 -15.09
C ILE A 153 -15.82 -4.82 -15.12
N LEU A 154 -15.25 -4.82 -16.31
CA LEU A 154 -13.82 -4.67 -16.53
C LEU A 154 -13.40 -3.20 -16.47
N ALA A 155 -12.50 -2.83 -15.57
CA ALA A 155 -11.83 -1.52 -15.58
C ALA A 155 -10.42 -1.67 -16.15
N LEU A 156 -10.04 -0.74 -17.04
CA LEU A 156 -8.70 -0.63 -17.63
C LEU A 156 -8.10 0.71 -17.26
N ASP A 157 -6.88 0.68 -16.75
CA ASP A 157 -6.11 1.89 -16.45
C ASP A 157 -4.62 1.65 -16.70
N GLY A 158 -3.93 2.65 -17.26
CA GLY A 158 -2.51 2.63 -17.53
C GLY A 158 -1.73 3.51 -16.55
N LEU A 159 -0.77 2.93 -15.87
CA LEU A 159 0.14 3.63 -14.97
C LEU A 159 1.49 3.83 -15.65
N GLN A 160 1.81 5.07 -15.97
CA GLN A 160 3.12 5.43 -16.53
C GLN A 160 3.91 6.21 -15.49
N PRO A 161 4.86 5.57 -14.78
CA PRO A 161 5.63 6.23 -13.72
C PRO A 161 6.53 7.36 -14.24
N ASP A 162 7.15 7.14 -15.42
CA ASP A 162 8.04 8.11 -16.06
C ASP A 162 7.83 8.13 -17.58
N VAL A 163 8.02 9.29 -18.21
CA VAL A 163 7.92 9.44 -19.67
C VAL A 163 9.06 8.66 -20.35
N GLY A 164 8.70 7.85 -21.34
CA GLY A 164 9.65 7.04 -22.11
C GLY A 164 9.91 5.64 -21.56
N HIS A 165 9.24 5.26 -20.47
CA HIS A 165 9.27 3.91 -19.89
C HIS A 165 8.00 3.12 -20.23
N GLU A 166 8.02 1.84 -19.89
CA GLU A 166 6.86 0.95 -20.03
C GLU A 166 5.65 1.49 -19.26
N VAL A 167 4.47 1.30 -19.85
CA VAL A 167 3.19 1.56 -19.20
C VAL A 167 2.72 0.27 -18.53
N LEU A 168 2.52 0.31 -17.22
CA LEU A 168 1.89 -0.79 -16.48
C LEU A 168 0.38 -0.71 -16.69
N TRP A 169 -0.15 -1.62 -17.48
CA TRP A 169 -1.58 -1.78 -17.67
C TRP A 169 -2.18 -2.67 -16.58
N VAL A 170 -3.25 -2.18 -15.96
CA VAL A 170 -3.97 -2.89 -14.90
C VAL A 170 -5.42 -3.09 -15.34
N LEU A 171 -5.80 -4.35 -15.43
CA LEU A 171 -7.17 -4.78 -15.71
C LEU A 171 -7.76 -5.35 -14.42
N ARG A 172 -8.86 -4.76 -13.96
CA ARG A 172 -9.49 -5.12 -12.68
C ARG A 172 -11.00 -5.27 -12.83
N ASP A 173 -11.60 -6.06 -11.96
CA ASP A 173 -13.04 -6.12 -11.84
C ASP A 173 -13.56 -4.99 -10.93
N CYS A 174 -14.48 -4.17 -11.42
CA CYS A 174 -15.08 -3.08 -10.65
C CYS A 174 -15.93 -3.57 -9.47
N LEU A 175 -16.53 -4.76 -9.58
CA LEU A 175 -17.47 -5.26 -8.57
C LEU A 175 -16.74 -5.82 -7.36
N SER A 176 -15.71 -6.63 -7.57
CA SER A 176 -14.90 -7.21 -6.50
C SER A 176 -13.70 -6.35 -6.11
N GLY A 177 -13.26 -5.45 -7.00
CA GLY A 177 -12.03 -4.70 -6.85
C GLY A 177 -10.75 -5.51 -7.10
N GLU A 178 -10.86 -6.79 -7.48
CA GLU A 178 -9.71 -7.65 -7.72
C GLU A 178 -9.01 -7.30 -9.03
N VAL A 179 -7.67 -7.36 -9.01
CA VAL A 179 -6.86 -7.26 -10.23
C VAL A 179 -6.93 -8.60 -10.97
N LEU A 180 -7.36 -8.56 -12.21
CA LEU A 180 -7.47 -9.74 -13.08
C LEU A 180 -6.19 -9.96 -13.88
N LEU A 181 -5.55 -8.85 -14.33
CA LEU A 181 -4.30 -8.85 -15.05
C LEU A 181 -3.54 -7.55 -14.76
N ALA A 182 -2.23 -7.65 -14.60
CA ALA A 182 -1.31 -6.51 -14.59
C ALA A 182 -0.12 -6.83 -15.47
N ARG A 183 0.18 -5.97 -16.46
CA ARG A 183 1.27 -6.20 -17.42
C ARG A 183 1.87 -4.90 -17.90
N SER A 184 3.21 -4.83 -17.93
CA SER A 184 3.94 -3.74 -18.56
C SER A 184 4.01 -3.94 -20.06
N LEU A 185 3.71 -2.87 -20.81
CA LEU A 185 3.83 -2.81 -22.26
C LEU A 185 4.71 -1.63 -22.68
N LEU A 186 5.61 -1.85 -23.64
CA LEU A 186 6.42 -0.80 -24.27
C LEU A 186 5.58 0.07 -25.20
N SER A 187 4.56 -0.52 -25.81
CA SER A 187 3.59 0.18 -26.67
C SER A 187 2.18 -0.02 -26.11
N SER A 188 1.30 0.92 -26.43
CA SER A 188 -0.11 0.89 -25.98
C SER A 188 -1.01 1.01 -27.22
N THR A 189 -0.73 0.17 -28.23
CA THR A 189 -1.55 0.13 -29.44
C THR A 189 -2.91 -0.51 -29.15
N GLU A 190 -3.86 -0.28 -30.02
CA GLU A 190 -5.16 -0.93 -29.97
C GLU A 190 -5.05 -2.46 -29.90
N GLN A 191 -4.16 -3.04 -30.71
CA GLN A 191 -3.95 -4.49 -30.75
C GLN A 191 -3.36 -5.04 -29.46
N ASP A 192 -2.37 -4.35 -28.88
CA ASP A 192 -1.76 -4.76 -27.61
C ASP A 192 -2.80 -4.77 -26.48
N LEU A 193 -3.63 -3.73 -26.40
CA LEU A 193 -4.66 -3.60 -25.39
C LEU A 193 -5.81 -4.58 -25.61
N ALA A 194 -6.21 -4.84 -26.85
CA ALA A 194 -7.19 -5.87 -27.16
C ALA A 194 -6.70 -7.25 -26.74
N GLY A 195 -5.43 -7.57 -26.97
CA GLY A 195 -4.82 -8.82 -26.52
C GLY A 195 -4.86 -9.01 -25.00
N LEU A 196 -4.66 -7.94 -24.21
CA LEU A 196 -4.81 -8.01 -22.75
C LEU A 196 -6.25 -8.29 -22.32
N ILE A 197 -7.23 -7.70 -23.01
CA ILE A 197 -8.66 -7.91 -22.73
C ILE A 197 -9.04 -9.35 -23.07
N GLU A 198 -8.60 -9.87 -24.20
CA GLU A 198 -8.84 -11.26 -24.63
C GLU A 198 -8.22 -12.25 -23.66
N GLU A 199 -7.00 -12.01 -23.16
CA GLU A 199 -6.36 -12.85 -22.16
C GLU A 199 -7.20 -12.92 -20.87
N VAL A 200 -7.71 -11.79 -20.40
CA VAL A 200 -8.62 -11.75 -19.24
C VAL A 200 -9.89 -12.51 -19.54
N GLN A 201 -10.51 -12.31 -20.70
CA GLN A 201 -11.74 -12.99 -21.10
C GLN A 201 -11.56 -14.53 -21.12
N GLN A 202 -10.44 -15.01 -21.66
CA GLN A 202 -10.11 -16.44 -21.71
C GLN A 202 -9.87 -17.04 -20.31
N SER A 203 -9.37 -16.25 -19.37
CA SER A 203 -9.10 -16.68 -17.98
C SER A 203 -10.36 -16.76 -17.11
N LEU A 204 -11.45 -16.09 -17.53
CA LEU A 204 -12.70 -16.04 -16.80
C LEU A 204 -13.64 -17.16 -17.20
N SER A 205 -14.48 -17.61 -16.25
CA SER A 205 -15.57 -18.56 -16.49
C SER A 205 -16.95 -17.90 -16.52
N VAL A 206 -16.99 -16.56 -16.46
CA VAL A 206 -18.21 -15.73 -16.47
C VAL A 206 -18.06 -14.61 -17.50
N PRO A 207 -19.16 -14.06 -18.03
CA PRO A 207 -19.10 -13.01 -19.03
C PRO A 207 -18.58 -11.68 -18.46
N ILE A 208 -17.95 -10.89 -19.33
CA ILE A 208 -17.70 -9.47 -19.09
C ILE A 208 -18.94 -8.73 -19.65
N GLU A 209 -19.67 -8.03 -18.80
CA GLU A 209 -20.91 -7.33 -19.15
C GLU A 209 -20.77 -5.81 -19.31
N GLY A 210 -19.58 -5.28 -19.03
CA GLY A 210 -19.30 -3.85 -19.20
C GLY A 210 -17.82 -3.56 -19.06
N ALA A 211 -17.41 -2.40 -19.58
CA ALA A 211 -16.06 -1.89 -19.46
C ALA A 211 -16.05 -0.44 -18.96
N VAL A 212 -15.02 -0.07 -18.20
CA VAL A 212 -14.76 1.28 -17.70
C VAL A 212 -13.32 1.67 -17.99
N SER A 213 -13.07 2.85 -18.59
CA SER A 213 -11.71 3.36 -18.79
C SER A 213 -11.65 4.88 -18.84
N ASP A 214 -10.44 5.44 -18.97
CA ASP A 214 -10.23 6.90 -19.11
C ASP A 214 -10.72 7.47 -20.46
N GLY A 215 -11.04 6.61 -21.45
CA GLY A 215 -11.56 6.99 -22.74
C GLY A 215 -10.51 7.37 -23.79
N GLN A 216 -9.23 7.06 -23.57
CA GLN A 216 -8.22 7.16 -24.63
C GLN A 216 -8.67 6.43 -25.89
N HIS A 217 -8.32 6.96 -27.06
CA HIS A 217 -8.80 6.43 -28.33
C HIS A 217 -8.38 4.96 -28.55
N SER A 218 -7.13 4.62 -28.24
CA SER A 218 -6.62 3.25 -28.32
C SER A 218 -7.38 2.27 -27.43
N ILE A 219 -7.74 2.71 -26.20
CA ILE A 219 -8.50 1.86 -25.26
C ILE A 219 -9.94 1.67 -25.78
N ARG A 220 -10.58 2.73 -26.28
CA ARG A 220 -11.94 2.65 -26.81
C ARG A 220 -12.03 1.68 -27.97
N ASN A 221 -11.06 1.73 -28.89
CA ASN A 221 -10.99 0.82 -30.03
C ASN A 221 -10.69 -0.61 -29.58
N ALA A 222 -9.75 -0.79 -28.64
CA ALA A 222 -9.44 -2.11 -28.09
C ALA A 222 -10.65 -2.76 -27.42
N VAL A 223 -11.42 -2.00 -26.62
CA VAL A 223 -12.66 -2.49 -26.01
C VAL A 223 -13.71 -2.83 -27.06
N ALA A 224 -13.91 -1.97 -28.08
CA ALA A 224 -14.87 -2.23 -29.14
C ALA A 224 -14.51 -3.47 -29.97
N SER A 225 -13.21 -3.71 -30.19
CA SER A 225 -12.70 -4.87 -30.93
C SER A 225 -12.80 -6.17 -30.12
N ALA A 226 -12.29 -6.16 -28.88
CA ALA A 226 -12.23 -7.36 -28.05
C ALA A 226 -13.57 -7.74 -27.41
N LEU A 227 -14.44 -6.74 -27.14
CA LEU A 227 -15.73 -6.91 -26.47
C LEU A 227 -16.87 -6.26 -27.27
N PRO A 228 -17.20 -6.77 -28.46
CA PRO A 228 -18.20 -6.16 -29.30
C PRO A 228 -19.58 -6.15 -28.63
N GLY A 229 -20.26 -5.00 -28.69
CA GLY A 229 -21.62 -4.84 -28.17
C GLY A 229 -21.72 -4.65 -26.63
N ILE A 230 -20.61 -4.66 -25.92
CA ILE A 230 -20.61 -4.43 -24.47
C ILE A 230 -20.62 -2.93 -24.16
N PRO A 231 -21.42 -2.45 -23.18
CA PRO A 231 -21.41 -1.05 -22.74
C PRO A 231 -20.01 -0.64 -22.25
N HIS A 232 -19.49 0.47 -22.82
CA HIS A 232 -18.23 1.05 -22.39
C HIS A 232 -18.48 2.42 -21.76
N GLN A 233 -18.30 2.50 -20.43
CA GLN A 233 -18.47 3.72 -19.65
C GLN A 233 -17.13 4.44 -19.49
N LEU A 234 -17.11 5.75 -19.70
CA LEU A 234 -15.95 6.57 -19.36
C LEU A 234 -15.84 6.72 -17.84
N CYS A 235 -14.61 6.65 -17.34
CA CYS A 235 -14.32 6.82 -15.93
C CYS A 235 -14.65 8.26 -15.49
N HIS A 236 -15.58 8.41 -14.55
CA HIS A 236 -16.00 9.71 -14.03
C HIS A 236 -14.84 10.49 -13.41
N PHE A 237 -13.92 9.81 -12.76
CA PHE A 237 -12.73 10.46 -12.17
C PHE A 237 -11.87 11.14 -13.24
N HIS A 238 -11.56 10.42 -14.32
CA HIS A 238 -10.75 10.98 -15.43
C HIS A 238 -11.49 12.12 -16.14
N TYR A 239 -12.78 11.97 -16.37
CA TYR A 239 -13.61 13.01 -16.95
C TYR A 239 -13.63 14.29 -16.10
N LEU A 240 -13.87 14.15 -14.77
CA LEU A 240 -13.87 15.29 -13.86
C LEU A 240 -12.49 15.93 -13.72
N ARG A 241 -11.43 15.13 -13.75
CA ARG A 241 -10.05 15.62 -13.74
C ARG A 241 -9.76 16.47 -14.97
N GLU A 242 -10.12 16.01 -16.16
CA GLU A 242 -9.92 16.78 -17.38
C GLU A 242 -10.82 18.04 -17.44
N ALA A 243 -12.07 17.93 -17.05
CA ALA A 243 -12.96 19.08 -16.93
C ALA A 243 -12.47 20.13 -15.92
N GLY A 244 -11.86 19.68 -14.83
CA GLY A 244 -11.27 20.55 -13.79
C GLY A 244 -9.87 21.07 -14.13
N ARG A 245 -9.22 20.54 -15.16
CA ARG A 245 -7.83 20.86 -15.52
C ARG A 245 -7.55 22.37 -15.68
N PRO A 246 -8.35 23.14 -16.42
CA PRO A 246 -8.11 24.58 -16.58
C PRO A 246 -8.13 25.33 -15.24
N LEU A 247 -9.07 24.98 -14.34
CA LEU A 247 -9.14 25.58 -13.01
C LEU A 247 -7.92 25.20 -12.17
N TYR A 248 -7.49 23.96 -12.24
CA TYR A 248 -6.30 23.49 -11.54
C TYR A 248 -5.01 24.17 -12.02
N GLU A 249 -4.87 24.39 -13.32
CA GLU A 249 -3.71 25.08 -13.90
C GLU A 249 -3.66 26.54 -13.45
N GLN A 250 -4.79 27.23 -13.43
CA GLN A 250 -4.90 28.60 -12.90
C GLN A 250 -4.60 28.65 -11.40
N ASP A 251 -5.13 27.73 -10.61
CA ASP A 251 -4.84 27.61 -9.19
C ASP A 251 -3.34 27.36 -8.92
N ARG A 252 -2.72 26.46 -9.71
CA ARG A 252 -1.28 26.21 -9.65
C ARG A 252 -0.45 27.46 -9.99
N HIS A 253 -0.90 28.25 -10.95
CA HIS A 253 -0.26 29.53 -11.28
C HIS A 253 -0.39 30.52 -10.11
N ALA A 254 -1.57 30.69 -9.56
CA ALA A 254 -1.81 31.51 -8.37
C ALA A 254 -0.94 31.08 -7.18
N LYS A 255 -0.78 29.77 -6.94
CA LYS A 255 0.14 29.24 -5.94
C LYS A 255 1.58 29.70 -6.17
N LYS A 256 2.07 29.64 -7.42
CA LYS A 256 3.42 30.11 -7.76
C LYS A 256 3.63 31.59 -7.45
N GLU A 257 2.64 32.42 -7.77
CA GLU A 257 2.68 33.86 -7.49
C GLU A 257 2.65 34.16 -5.98
N LEU A 258 1.78 33.45 -5.22
CA LEU A 258 1.76 33.57 -3.76
C LEU A 258 3.10 33.14 -3.13
N LYS A 259 3.70 32.05 -3.60
CA LYS A 259 5.03 31.61 -3.14
C LYS A 259 6.11 32.67 -3.34
N LYS A 260 6.09 33.40 -4.46
CA LYS A 260 7.05 34.50 -4.73
C LYS A 260 6.94 35.61 -3.68
N ARG A 261 5.70 35.94 -3.25
CA ARG A 261 5.42 36.99 -2.26
C ARG A 261 5.82 36.61 -0.83
N VAL A 262 5.87 35.31 -0.51
CA VAL A 262 6.23 34.78 0.82
C VAL A 262 7.74 34.54 0.97
N ARG A 263 8.57 35.01 0.04
CA ARG A 263 10.03 34.97 0.15
C ARG A 263 10.51 35.81 1.34
N GLY A 264 11.40 35.25 2.17
CA GLY A 264 12.01 35.97 3.28
C GLY A 264 11.80 35.36 4.66
N ILE A 265 11.15 34.20 4.76
CA ILE A 265 10.98 33.48 6.03
C ILE A 265 12.33 33.06 6.64
N ARG A 266 13.30 32.68 5.81
CA ARG A 266 14.62 32.24 6.28
C ARG A 266 15.40 33.30 7.08
N PRO A 267 15.40 34.59 6.73
CA PRO A 267 15.98 35.62 7.59
C PRO A 267 15.31 35.71 8.97
N ILE A 268 13.98 35.57 9.02
CA ILE A 268 13.23 35.59 10.27
C ILE A 268 13.61 34.38 11.16
N GLU A 269 13.69 33.20 10.57
CA GLU A 269 14.13 31.99 11.28
C GLU A 269 15.54 32.13 11.84
N ARG A 270 16.48 32.65 11.05
CA ARG A 270 17.87 32.85 11.49
C ARG A 270 17.98 33.81 12.70
N GLN A 271 17.11 34.81 12.79
CA GLN A 271 17.10 35.75 13.93
C GLN A 271 16.71 35.08 15.25
N VAL A 272 15.90 34.00 15.20
CA VAL A 272 15.41 33.30 16.37
C VAL A 272 16.05 31.91 16.58
N GLU A 273 16.94 31.50 15.68
CA GLU A 273 17.51 30.14 15.64
C GLU A 273 18.26 29.78 16.95
N ARG A 274 18.97 30.75 17.54
CA ARG A 274 19.76 30.56 18.77
C ARG A 274 19.02 30.96 20.06
N ARG A 275 17.76 31.40 19.95
CA ARG A 275 16.97 31.85 21.10
C ARG A 275 16.09 30.73 21.60
N THR A 276 15.99 30.62 22.94
CA THR A 276 15.20 29.56 23.62
C THR A 276 13.98 30.09 24.36
N ASP A 277 13.70 31.41 24.24
CA ASP A 277 12.54 32.02 24.90
C ASP A 277 11.21 31.67 24.18
N ALA A 278 10.09 31.78 24.91
CA ALA A 278 8.76 31.46 24.41
C ALA A 278 8.35 32.26 23.15
N ARG A 279 8.89 33.49 22.98
CA ARG A 279 8.63 34.30 21.79
C ARG A 279 9.34 33.73 20.56
N ALA A 280 10.58 33.28 20.71
CA ALA A 280 11.33 32.62 19.64
C ALA A 280 10.68 31.30 19.24
N GLU A 281 10.13 30.55 20.19
CA GLU A 281 9.38 29.32 19.92
C GLU A 281 8.11 29.62 19.11
N ALA A 282 7.33 30.62 19.47
CA ALA A 282 6.16 31.05 18.73
C ALA A 282 6.52 31.45 17.29
N VAL A 283 7.62 32.23 17.09
CA VAL A 283 8.10 32.62 15.74
C VAL A 283 8.48 31.39 14.92
N ARG A 284 9.23 30.44 15.50
CA ARG A 284 9.55 29.18 14.82
C ARG A 284 8.28 28.39 14.42
N GLY A 285 7.28 28.35 15.31
CA GLY A 285 5.99 27.74 15.01
C GLY A 285 5.29 28.35 13.80
N TYR A 286 5.24 29.70 13.72
CA TYR A 286 4.69 30.39 12.54
C TYR A 286 5.52 30.15 11.27
N CYS A 287 6.83 30.17 11.35
CA CYS A 287 7.69 29.86 10.19
C CYS A 287 7.46 28.43 9.70
N SER A 288 7.34 27.47 10.61
CA SER A 288 7.01 26.07 10.29
C SER A 288 5.64 25.96 9.63
N ALA A 289 4.62 26.62 10.16
CA ALA A 289 3.28 26.67 9.59
C ALA A 289 3.26 27.22 8.15
N VAL A 290 3.98 28.32 7.90
CA VAL A 290 4.12 28.90 6.56
C VAL A 290 4.86 27.94 5.63
N ARG A 291 5.93 27.28 6.04
CA ARG A 291 6.62 26.27 5.24
C ARG A 291 5.70 25.12 4.87
N SER A 292 4.98 24.60 5.85
CA SER A 292 4.00 23.52 5.61
C SER A 292 2.94 23.96 4.60
N ALA A 293 2.42 25.19 4.72
CA ALA A 293 1.47 25.73 3.75
C ALA A 293 2.05 25.84 2.33
N ILE A 294 3.29 26.29 2.19
CA ILE A 294 3.98 26.44 0.90
C ILE A 294 4.25 25.09 0.23
N THR A 295 4.55 24.06 1.00
CA THR A 295 4.90 22.72 0.49
C THR A 295 3.68 21.85 0.22
N ASP A 296 2.49 22.22 0.69
CA ASP A 296 1.26 21.47 0.43
C ASP A 296 0.85 21.58 -1.04
N ASP A 297 0.99 20.50 -1.78
CA ASP A 297 0.66 20.45 -3.21
C ASP A 297 -0.83 20.15 -3.50
N GLY A 298 -1.64 20.00 -2.45
CA GLY A 298 -3.05 19.69 -2.60
C GLY A 298 -3.29 18.28 -3.15
N ARG A 299 -4.53 18.03 -3.54
CA ARG A 299 -4.95 16.80 -4.23
C ARG A 299 -5.96 17.15 -5.31
N PRO A 300 -5.54 17.36 -6.55
CA PRO A 300 -6.45 17.62 -7.67
C PRO A 300 -7.43 16.44 -7.86
N PRO A 301 -8.62 16.68 -8.38
CA PRO A 301 -9.23 17.96 -8.73
C PRO A 301 -9.91 18.68 -7.56
N LEU A 302 -10.13 17.98 -6.42
CA LEU A 302 -11.02 18.46 -5.34
C LEU A 302 -10.33 19.35 -4.29
N ARG A 303 -9.01 19.37 -4.26
CA ARG A 303 -8.21 20.16 -3.29
C ARG A 303 -7.16 20.98 -3.99
N PRO A 304 -7.53 22.12 -4.59
CA PRO A 304 -6.63 22.99 -5.34
C PRO A 304 -5.57 23.58 -4.41
N SER A 305 -4.32 23.54 -4.84
CA SER A 305 -3.17 23.84 -4.00
C SER A 305 -2.98 25.33 -3.72
N GLY A 306 -3.42 26.19 -4.64
CA GLY A 306 -3.36 27.66 -4.52
C GLY A 306 -4.39 28.16 -3.53
N LEU A 307 -5.63 27.70 -3.64
CA LEU A 307 -6.69 28.02 -2.70
C LEU A 307 -6.31 27.59 -1.27
N ARG A 308 -5.79 26.38 -1.09
CA ARG A 308 -5.32 25.88 0.22
C ARG A 308 -4.19 26.73 0.78
N LEU A 309 -3.25 27.14 -0.05
CA LEU A 309 -2.18 28.05 0.37
C LEU A 309 -2.76 29.40 0.85
N HIS A 310 -3.70 29.97 0.09
CA HIS A 310 -4.38 31.20 0.46
C HIS A 310 -5.12 31.06 1.81
N GLU A 311 -5.93 30.03 2.00
CA GLU A 311 -6.66 29.75 3.24
C GLU A 311 -5.71 29.65 4.46
N ARG A 312 -4.62 28.89 4.32
CA ARG A 312 -3.64 28.71 5.40
C ARG A 312 -2.89 29.99 5.71
N LEU A 313 -2.46 30.75 4.69
CA LEU A 313 -1.81 32.04 4.90
C LEU A 313 -2.77 33.06 5.53
N SER A 314 -4.04 33.07 5.13
CA SER A 314 -5.09 33.92 5.73
C SER A 314 -5.32 33.57 7.21
N ALA A 315 -5.36 32.27 7.55
CA ALA A 315 -5.48 31.83 8.94
C ALA A 315 -4.26 32.24 9.79
N ILE A 316 -3.05 32.11 9.24
CA ILE A 316 -1.82 32.55 9.88
C ILE A 316 -1.84 34.06 10.10
N SER A 317 -2.23 34.85 9.08
CA SER A 317 -2.35 36.29 9.18
C SER A 317 -3.36 36.73 10.24
N ALA A 318 -4.57 36.11 10.25
CA ALA A 318 -5.59 36.38 11.25
C ALA A 318 -5.11 36.07 12.67
N SER A 319 -4.34 34.99 12.85
CA SER A 319 -3.72 34.65 14.14
C SER A 319 -2.72 35.71 14.58
N LEU A 320 -1.85 36.18 13.68
CA LEU A 320 -0.88 37.24 13.96
C LEU A 320 -1.58 38.57 14.32
N ASP A 321 -2.65 38.93 13.61
CA ASP A 321 -3.45 40.12 13.91
C ASP A 321 -4.16 40.01 15.28
N GLY A 322 -4.56 38.82 15.67
CA GLY A 322 -5.11 38.56 17.01
C GLY A 322 -4.09 38.87 18.13
N PHE A 323 -2.82 38.51 17.93
CA PHE A 323 -1.75 38.87 18.88
C PHE A 323 -1.51 40.37 18.92
N ARG A 324 -1.55 41.07 17.77
CA ARG A 324 -1.37 42.51 17.69
C ARG A 324 -2.47 43.27 18.43
N LYS A 325 -3.73 42.84 18.32
CA LYS A 325 -4.89 43.44 19.03
C LYS A 325 -4.83 43.22 20.55
N LYS A 326 -4.21 42.14 21.02
CA LYS A 326 -4.06 41.84 22.46
C LYS A 326 -2.92 42.64 23.13
N GLY A 327 -2.37 43.66 22.50
CA GLY A 327 -1.42 44.59 23.10
C GLY A 327 0.03 44.07 23.27
N VAL A 328 0.41 43.03 22.57
CA VAL A 328 1.82 42.63 22.48
C VAL A 328 2.52 43.65 21.58
N SER A 329 3.12 44.66 22.19
CA SER A 329 3.80 45.76 21.53
C SER A 329 4.80 45.30 20.49
N THR A 330 4.57 45.70 19.23
CA THR A 330 5.48 45.44 18.10
C THR A 330 6.75 46.28 18.15
N ARG A 331 6.88 47.21 19.13
CA ARG A 331 8.04 48.10 19.26
C ARG A 331 9.38 47.39 19.49
N ASN A 332 9.37 46.14 19.96
CA ASN A 332 10.59 45.38 20.24
C ASN A 332 11.08 44.50 19.08
N TRP A 333 10.48 44.59 17.88
CA TRP A 333 10.88 43.77 16.72
C TRP A 333 11.91 44.45 15.80
N ARG A 334 12.28 45.71 16.09
CA ARG A 334 13.21 46.52 15.27
C ARG A 334 14.57 46.78 15.92
N ARG A 335 14.97 46.03 16.96
CA ARG A 335 16.31 46.11 17.51
C ARG A 335 17.00 44.73 17.49
#